data_6c1ca09a8feae34302a4ffc2bdba2432
#
_entry.id   6c1ca09a8feae34302a4ffc2bdba2432
#
_cell.length_a   1.000
_cell.length_b   1.000
_cell.length_c   1.000
_cell.angle_alpha   90.00
_cell.angle_beta   90.00
_cell.angle_gamma   90.00
#
_symmetry.space_group_name_H-M   'P 1'
#
loop_
_entity.id
_entity.type
_entity.pdbx_description
1 polymer ?
#
loop_
_entity_poly.entity_id
_entity_poly.type
_entity_poly.pdbx_seq_one_letter_code
_entity_poly.pdbx_strand_id
1 'polypeptide(L)'
;WELVSAKHSATGHPIAVMGPQVGYYVPQILMEEDLHGPGIDARGAAFPGVNLYVELGHGRDYAWSATTATSDNVDTFAEVLCKDKFHYMYRGKCLAMEKLEKTESWTPNAIDSTEAGSQTLTAYRTVHGIVFARGKVHGRGVAFARDRSTYFHEVDSVVGFGQFDEPGFLTDANQFKKAVSHINFLFNWSYVDSEHIAYALSGAMPQRARGTSPDFPILGTGQYDWKGFTPSTRTAEYLPFSKHPQAVDPAYLVSWNNKQAPEWAAADDKYDYGPVFRSQMISDKVKAATSGKKKMSIVQLIQAMEEPASQDLRGYKLLPLIFKAIGKPKSAKLRQALATLRSWQRHGAHRRDLNRDGVDEETPAIEMMDAWWPKLLEGEFKPTLGAKAFGKLEEMVETGNVVGGSPKAPNYDDGWYSYVAKDLRDLVGPKPRGAWSRVYCGGGSRKKCQAVLQRTLAAAMKVTPQELYGGGNGKCASNPQPSCFDQNRPQVTSGVELGAFPFQNRPTFQQVVTLTQRLPR
;
A
#
# COMPACT_ATOMS: atom_id res chain seq x y z
N TRP A 1 -7.93 -7.79 -1.34
CA TRP A 1 -9.05 -8.62 -1.74
C TRP A 1 -8.96 -9.06 -3.20
N GLU A 2 -9.64 -10.17 -3.50
CA GLU A 2 -9.77 -10.74 -4.84
C GLU A 2 -11.14 -11.40 -5.02
N LEU A 3 -11.76 -11.20 -6.18
CA LEU A 3 -13.09 -11.70 -6.52
C LEU A 3 -13.07 -12.26 -7.93
N VAL A 4 -13.84 -13.33 -8.16
CA VAL A 4 -14.00 -13.96 -9.48
C VAL A 4 -15.49 -14.06 -9.80
N SER A 5 -15.88 -13.61 -10.99
CA SER A 5 -17.28 -13.63 -11.42
C SER A 5 -17.82 -15.05 -11.65
N ALA A 6 -19.13 -15.21 -11.57
CA ALA A 6 -19.84 -16.49 -11.76
C ALA A 6 -19.39 -17.25 -13.00
N LYS A 7 -19.23 -16.54 -14.12
CA LYS A 7 -18.79 -17.12 -15.41
C LYS A 7 -17.42 -17.78 -15.34
N HIS A 8 -16.52 -17.28 -14.50
CA HIS A 8 -15.13 -17.71 -14.35
C HIS A 8 -14.88 -18.56 -13.10
N SER A 9 -15.92 -18.76 -12.29
CA SER A 9 -15.90 -19.61 -11.09
C SER A 9 -16.31 -21.05 -11.41
N ALA A 10 -15.70 -22.01 -10.74
CA ALA A 10 -16.04 -23.43 -10.85
C ALA A 10 -17.40 -23.78 -10.21
N THR A 11 -17.87 -22.96 -9.27
CA THR A 11 -19.16 -23.14 -8.60
C THR A 11 -20.36 -22.68 -9.43
N GLY A 12 -20.13 -21.88 -10.47
CA GLY A 12 -21.18 -21.20 -11.22
C GLY A 12 -21.74 -19.96 -10.53
N HIS A 13 -21.26 -19.64 -9.32
CA HIS A 13 -21.55 -18.42 -8.54
C HIS A 13 -20.26 -17.64 -8.32
N PRO A 14 -20.32 -16.33 -8.06
CA PRO A 14 -19.13 -15.57 -7.68
C PRO A 14 -18.44 -16.14 -6.45
N ILE A 15 -17.12 -16.05 -6.43
CA ILE A 15 -16.28 -16.42 -5.28
C ILE A 15 -15.38 -15.24 -4.91
N ALA A 16 -15.17 -15.03 -3.62
CA ALA A 16 -14.40 -13.90 -3.12
C ALA A 16 -13.52 -14.28 -1.91
N VAL A 17 -12.32 -13.71 -1.85
CA VAL A 17 -11.50 -13.59 -0.64
C VAL A 17 -11.34 -12.10 -0.38
N MET A 18 -11.88 -11.62 0.73
CA MET A 18 -12.04 -10.20 1.02
C MET A 18 -11.47 -9.85 2.38
N GLY A 19 -10.95 -8.64 2.51
CA GLY A 19 -10.48 -8.07 3.78
C GLY A 19 -9.29 -7.14 3.58
N PRO A 20 -9.12 -6.15 4.46
CA PRO A 20 -7.97 -5.27 4.48
C PRO A 20 -6.79 -5.91 5.21
N GLN A 21 -5.58 -5.48 4.84
CA GLN A 21 -4.40 -5.64 5.68
C GLN A 21 -4.24 -4.37 6.51
N VAL A 22 -4.31 -4.53 7.83
CA VAL A 22 -4.01 -3.47 8.81
C VAL A 22 -2.88 -3.94 9.71
N GLY A 23 -2.33 -3.06 10.54
CA GLY A 23 -1.26 -3.42 11.47
C GLY A 23 -1.72 -4.48 12.49
N TYR A 24 -0.77 -5.23 13.01
CA TYR A 24 -1.00 -6.18 14.09
C TYR A 24 -0.81 -5.45 15.43
N TYR A 25 -1.90 -5.31 16.18
CA TYR A 25 -1.93 -4.63 17.47
C TYR A 25 -2.49 -5.54 18.57
N VAL A 26 -2.24 -5.17 19.82
CA VAL A 26 -2.86 -5.79 21.00
C VAL A 26 -3.33 -4.66 21.92
N PRO A 27 -4.66 -4.46 22.11
CA PRO A 27 -5.76 -5.12 21.36
C PRO A 27 -5.71 -4.83 19.86
N GLN A 28 -6.32 -5.73 19.05
CA GLN A 28 -6.42 -5.53 17.62
C GLN A 28 -7.27 -4.29 17.29
N ILE A 29 -6.90 -3.58 16.22
CA ILE A 29 -7.62 -2.37 15.77
C ILE A 29 -8.91 -2.66 15.01
N LEU A 30 -9.24 -3.92 14.78
CA LEU A 30 -10.53 -4.36 14.28
C LEU A 30 -11.23 -5.17 15.36
N MET A 31 -12.47 -4.88 15.61
CA MET A 31 -13.36 -5.65 16.47
C MET A 31 -14.43 -6.35 15.64
N GLU A 32 -14.82 -7.55 16.03
CA GLU A 32 -15.94 -8.25 15.41
C GLU A 32 -17.25 -7.67 15.91
N GLU A 33 -18.19 -7.51 15.00
CA GLU A 33 -19.55 -7.05 15.28
C GLU A 33 -20.57 -7.96 14.59
N ASP A 34 -21.70 -8.17 15.29
CA ASP A 34 -22.84 -8.95 14.81
C ASP A 34 -24.12 -8.20 15.18
N LEU A 35 -24.65 -7.41 14.23
CA LEU A 35 -25.71 -6.44 14.45
C LEU A 35 -27.01 -6.90 13.80
N HIS A 36 -28.04 -7.12 14.62
CA HIS A 36 -29.38 -7.52 14.20
C HIS A 36 -30.45 -6.62 14.81
N GLY A 37 -31.29 -6.04 13.96
CA GLY A 37 -32.37 -5.16 14.39
C GLY A 37 -33.22 -4.65 13.24
N PRO A 38 -34.22 -3.77 13.52
CA PRO A 38 -34.97 -3.14 12.44
C PRO A 38 -34.07 -2.33 11.52
N GLY A 39 -33.97 -2.74 10.24
CA GLY A 39 -33.15 -2.07 9.23
C GLY A 39 -31.67 -2.43 9.24
N ILE A 40 -31.20 -3.25 10.19
CA ILE A 40 -29.79 -3.70 10.27
C ILE A 40 -29.75 -5.22 10.37
N ASP A 41 -28.95 -5.85 9.50
CA ASP A 41 -28.68 -7.30 9.56
C ASP A 41 -27.31 -7.57 8.91
N ALA A 42 -26.25 -7.40 9.70
CA ALA A 42 -24.88 -7.46 9.23
C ALA A 42 -23.93 -8.04 10.27
N ARG A 43 -22.92 -8.78 9.80
CA ARG A 43 -21.84 -9.30 10.62
C ARG A 43 -20.48 -9.06 9.95
N GLY A 44 -19.48 -8.74 10.74
CA GLY A 44 -18.12 -8.52 10.23
C GLY A 44 -17.21 -7.83 11.23
N ALA A 45 -16.52 -6.80 10.77
CA ALA A 45 -15.57 -6.06 11.58
C ALA A 45 -15.70 -4.55 11.36
N ALA A 46 -15.37 -3.81 12.42
CA ALA A 46 -15.29 -2.35 12.41
C ALA A 46 -14.10 -1.84 13.24
N PHE A 47 -13.74 -0.57 13.08
CA PHE A 47 -12.72 0.07 13.90
C PHE A 47 -13.34 0.59 15.20
N PRO A 48 -12.81 0.20 16.39
CA PRO A 48 -13.30 0.69 17.67
C PRO A 48 -13.34 2.23 17.75
N GLY A 49 -14.45 2.77 18.22
CA GLY A 49 -14.64 4.21 18.36
C GLY A 49 -15.35 4.89 17.18
N VAL A 50 -15.40 4.24 16.02
CA VAL A 50 -16.18 4.67 14.84
C VAL A 50 -17.13 3.56 14.36
N ASN A 51 -17.32 2.55 15.16
CA ASN A 51 -18.07 1.33 14.92
C ASN A 51 -19.58 1.48 15.17
N LEU A 52 -20.20 2.45 14.52
CA LEU A 52 -21.67 2.56 14.51
C LEU A 52 -22.33 1.51 13.60
N TYR A 53 -21.56 0.94 12.70
CA TYR A 53 -21.97 0.00 11.67
C TYR A 53 -20.86 -1.00 11.41
N VAL A 54 -21.22 -2.18 10.88
CA VAL A 54 -20.24 -3.12 10.33
C VAL A 54 -19.59 -2.50 9.10
N GLU A 55 -18.32 -2.18 9.19
CA GLU A 55 -17.59 -1.51 8.09
C GLU A 55 -17.12 -2.48 7.00
N LEU A 56 -16.83 -3.73 7.39
CA LEU A 56 -16.27 -4.78 6.55
C LEU A 56 -16.97 -6.09 6.90
N GLY A 57 -17.78 -6.66 6.02
CA GLY A 57 -18.51 -7.84 6.42
C GLY A 57 -19.46 -8.40 5.38
N HIS A 58 -20.54 -8.98 5.87
CA HIS A 58 -21.60 -9.55 5.06
C HIS A 58 -22.96 -9.34 5.70
N GLY A 59 -23.97 -9.17 4.85
CA GLY A 59 -25.36 -9.35 5.19
C GLY A 59 -25.76 -10.82 4.99
N ARG A 60 -27.05 -11.06 4.81
CA ARG A 60 -27.59 -12.42 4.66
C ARG A 60 -27.26 -13.06 3.32
N ASP A 61 -27.18 -12.28 2.24
CA ASP A 61 -27.05 -12.76 0.86
C ASP A 61 -26.12 -11.88 0.00
N TYR A 62 -25.26 -11.10 0.65
CA TYR A 62 -24.21 -10.28 0.03
C TYR A 62 -23.06 -10.06 1.00
N ALA A 63 -21.91 -9.67 0.48
CA ALA A 63 -20.75 -9.28 1.30
C ALA A 63 -20.03 -8.09 0.67
N TRP A 64 -19.35 -7.32 1.52
CA TRP A 64 -18.53 -6.18 1.13
C TRP A 64 -17.24 -6.11 1.91
N SER A 65 -16.27 -5.42 1.34
CA SER A 65 -15.01 -5.12 2.01
C SER A 65 -14.35 -3.92 1.38
N ALA A 66 -13.39 -3.34 2.09
CA ALA A 66 -12.61 -2.22 1.63
C ALA A 66 -11.11 -2.45 1.77
N THR A 67 -10.33 -1.68 1.04
CA THR A 67 -8.90 -1.48 1.29
C THR A 67 -8.51 -0.06 0.93
N THR A 68 -7.44 0.45 1.53
CA THR A 68 -6.96 1.83 1.32
C THR A 68 -6.75 2.13 -0.16
N ALA A 69 -7.25 3.27 -0.62
CA ALA A 69 -7.21 3.66 -2.02
C ALA A 69 -6.04 4.59 -2.39
N THR A 70 -5.52 5.37 -1.47
CA THR A 70 -4.40 6.31 -1.70
C THR A 70 -4.66 7.34 -2.81
N SER A 71 -5.92 7.53 -3.22
CA SER A 71 -6.30 8.47 -4.29
C SER A 71 -6.15 9.92 -3.86
N ASP A 72 -6.11 10.81 -4.83
CA ASP A 72 -5.71 12.20 -4.64
C ASP A 72 -6.86 13.10 -4.16
N ASN A 73 -7.07 13.11 -2.85
CA ASN A 73 -7.97 14.02 -2.15
C ASN A 73 -7.24 14.97 -1.18
N VAL A 74 -5.92 15.04 -1.26
CA VAL A 74 -5.07 15.87 -0.42
C VAL A 74 -4.10 16.65 -1.28
N ASP A 75 -4.19 17.97 -1.25
CA ASP A 75 -3.24 18.86 -1.95
C ASP A 75 -2.38 19.65 -0.97
N THR A 76 -1.15 19.88 -1.36
CA THR A 76 -0.24 20.78 -0.67
C THR A 76 -0.32 22.17 -1.29
N PHE A 77 -0.66 23.16 -0.48
CA PHE A 77 -0.65 24.57 -0.88
C PHE A 77 0.61 25.27 -0.39
N ALA A 78 1.27 25.97 -1.33
CA ALA A 78 2.43 26.81 -1.04
C ALA A 78 1.97 28.25 -0.73
N GLU A 79 1.84 28.54 0.56
CA GLU A 79 1.40 29.83 1.08
C GLU A 79 2.53 30.85 1.06
N VAL A 80 2.40 31.91 0.28
CA VAL A 80 3.42 32.96 0.20
C VAL A 80 3.38 33.81 1.46
N LEU A 81 4.49 33.84 2.22
CA LEU A 81 4.58 34.64 3.43
C LEU A 81 4.69 36.13 3.11
N CYS A 82 4.06 36.99 3.93
CA CYS A 82 4.00 38.43 3.68
C CYS A 82 4.66 39.29 4.81
N LYS A 83 4.23 39.20 6.02
CA LYS A 83 4.72 40.03 7.13
C LYS A 83 5.81 39.32 7.94
N ASP A 84 5.55 38.08 8.28
CA ASP A 84 6.44 37.22 9.06
C ASP A 84 6.10 35.73 8.76
N LYS A 85 6.65 34.79 9.55
CA LYS A 85 6.42 33.37 9.38
C LYS A 85 5.00 32.89 9.75
N PHE A 86 4.15 33.76 10.26
CA PHE A 86 2.78 33.48 10.71
C PHE A 86 1.71 34.20 9.88
N HIS A 87 2.11 34.95 8.84
CA HIS A 87 1.18 35.67 7.96
C HIS A 87 1.43 35.25 6.50
N TYR A 88 0.36 35.11 5.74
CA TYR A 88 0.40 34.65 4.36
C TYR A 88 -0.54 35.45 3.45
N MET A 89 -0.23 35.48 2.16
CA MET A 89 -1.03 36.16 1.14
C MET A 89 -2.16 35.29 0.65
N TYR A 90 -3.40 35.78 0.75
CA TYR A 90 -4.56 35.11 0.19
C TYR A 90 -5.53 36.15 -0.43
N ARG A 91 -5.87 35.97 -1.71
CA ARG A 91 -6.74 36.88 -2.47
C ARG A 91 -6.38 38.36 -2.31
N GLY A 92 -5.08 38.67 -2.41
CA GLY A 92 -4.54 40.02 -2.30
C GLY A 92 -4.43 40.59 -0.88
N LYS A 93 -4.80 39.82 0.14
CA LYS A 93 -4.72 40.24 1.57
C LYS A 93 -3.64 39.46 2.30
N CYS A 94 -2.96 40.14 3.22
CA CYS A 94 -2.03 39.50 4.17
C CYS A 94 -2.81 39.04 5.41
N LEU A 95 -3.04 37.75 5.54
CA LEU A 95 -3.84 37.13 6.62
C LEU A 95 -2.92 36.52 7.68
N ALA A 96 -3.34 36.57 8.94
CA ALA A 96 -2.69 35.81 10.01
C ALA A 96 -3.10 34.32 9.94
N MET A 97 -2.16 33.43 10.21
CA MET A 97 -2.47 32.02 10.42
C MET A 97 -3.18 31.87 11.76
N GLU A 98 -4.15 30.96 11.81
CA GLU A 98 -4.78 30.56 13.06
C GLU A 98 -3.81 29.69 13.87
N LYS A 99 -3.57 30.06 15.12
CA LYS A 99 -2.80 29.25 16.07
C LYS A 99 -3.76 28.25 16.73
N LEU A 100 -3.45 26.99 16.61
CA LEU A 100 -4.13 25.88 17.28
C LEU A 100 -3.23 25.36 18.37
N GLU A 101 -3.75 25.20 19.59
CA GLU A 101 -2.97 24.73 20.72
C GLU A 101 -3.82 23.77 21.55
N LYS A 102 -3.26 22.61 21.87
CA LYS A 102 -3.91 21.62 22.72
C LYS A 102 -2.88 20.97 23.62
N THR A 103 -3.17 20.89 24.90
CA THR A 103 -2.37 20.14 25.86
C THR A 103 -3.03 18.79 26.13
N GLU A 104 -2.29 17.72 25.91
CA GLU A 104 -2.66 16.36 26.28
C GLU A 104 -1.84 15.93 27.49
N SER A 105 -2.48 15.21 28.40
CA SER A 105 -1.83 14.64 29.58
C SER A 105 -2.12 13.14 29.65
N TRP A 106 -1.15 12.38 30.14
CA TRP A 106 -1.29 10.94 30.31
C TRP A 106 -0.76 10.52 31.69
N THR A 107 -1.30 9.42 32.18
CA THR A 107 -0.88 8.74 33.42
C THR A 107 -0.14 7.47 33.05
N PRO A 108 0.75 6.96 33.94
CA PRO A 108 1.38 5.66 33.74
C PRO A 108 0.33 4.56 33.58
N ASN A 109 0.60 3.58 32.75
CA ASN A 109 -0.19 2.36 32.68
C ASN A 109 0.66 1.15 33.09
N ALA A 110 0.01 0.00 33.36
CA ALA A 110 0.69 -1.20 33.86
C ALA A 110 1.47 -1.97 32.77
N ILE A 111 1.41 -1.54 31.52
CA ILE A 111 1.87 -2.33 30.36
C ILE A 111 3.16 -1.78 29.78
N ASP A 112 3.26 -0.49 29.66
CA ASP A 112 4.50 0.19 29.31
C ASP A 112 5.03 1.01 30.50
N SER A 113 6.31 1.23 30.53
CA SER A 113 6.96 2.02 31.59
C SER A 113 6.83 3.53 31.36
N THR A 114 5.77 3.98 30.65
CA THR A 114 5.58 5.41 30.35
C THR A 114 5.30 6.15 31.63
N GLU A 115 6.18 7.08 32.00
CA GLU A 115 5.98 8.00 33.11
C GLU A 115 4.81 8.95 32.84
N ALA A 116 4.12 9.40 33.90
CA ALA A 116 3.10 10.43 33.79
C ALA A 116 3.68 11.69 33.14
N GLY A 117 2.94 12.30 32.23
CA GLY A 117 3.43 13.48 31.53
C GLY A 117 2.33 14.28 30.87
N SER A 118 2.75 15.38 30.25
CA SER A 118 1.88 16.19 29.41
C SER A 118 2.69 16.80 28.27
N GLN A 119 2.02 17.03 27.14
CA GLN A 119 2.61 17.70 25.99
C GLN A 119 1.64 18.72 25.41
N THR A 120 2.11 19.93 25.17
CA THR A 120 1.35 20.94 24.45
C THR A 120 1.74 20.88 22.97
N LEU A 121 0.79 20.58 22.13
CA LEU A 121 0.92 20.60 20.67
C LEU A 121 0.48 21.97 20.15
N THR A 122 1.32 22.60 19.35
CA THR A 122 0.99 23.84 18.65
C THR A 122 1.06 23.63 17.15
N ALA A 123 -0.02 23.95 16.46
CA ALA A 123 -0.09 23.93 14.99
C ALA A 123 -0.57 25.30 14.47
N TYR A 124 -0.28 25.58 13.23
CA TYR A 124 -0.78 26.76 12.52
C TYR A 124 -1.62 26.33 11.33
N ARG A 125 -2.72 27.02 11.11
CA ARG A 125 -3.65 26.69 10.02
C ARG A 125 -3.87 27.93 9.14
N THR A 126 -3.83 27.70 7.81
CA THR A 126 -4.24 28.67 6.79
C THR A 126 -5.66 28.34 6.32
N VAL A 127 -6.17 29.05 5.32
CA VAL A 127 -7.44 28.67 4.67
C VAL A 127 -7.36 27.29 4.00
N HIS A 128 -6.17 26.83 3.60
CA HIS A 128 -5.96 25.55 2.95
C HIS A 128 -5.59 24.42 3.91
N GLY A 129 -5.46 24.69 5.21
CA GLY A 129 -5.25 23.62 6.18
C GLY A 129 -4.00 23.80 7.05
N ILE A 130 -3.55 22.70 7.64
CA ILE A 130 -2.45 22.68 8.62
C ILE A 130 -1.11 22.90 7.91
N VAL A 131 -0.34 23.85 8.43
CA VAL A 131 1.04 24.11 8.02
C VAL A 131 1.96 23.04 8.61
N PHE A 132 2.56 22.22 7.74
CA PHE A 132 3.47 21.12 8.15
C PHE A 132 4.94 21.41 7.85
N ALA A 133 5.24 22.37 6.95
CA ALA A 133 6.60 22.74 6.60
C ALA A 133 6.72 24.23 6.24
N ARG A 134 7.94 24.75 6.29
CA ARG A 134 8.28 26.09 5.82
C ARG A 134 9.59 26.05 5.05
N GLY A 135 9.71 26.95 4.06
CA GLY A 135 10.90 27.02 3.21
C GLY A 135 11.00 28.30 2.42
N LYS A 136 11.81 28.29 1.39
CA LYS A 136 11.93 29.39 0.41
C LYS A 136 11.79 28.84 -1.00
N VAL A 137 10.99 29.53 -1.79
CA VAL A 137 10.83 29.27 -3.25
C VAL A 137 11.23 30.55 -3.97
N HIS A 138 12.23 30.48 -4.83
CA HIS A 138 12.81 31.66 -5.52
C HIS A 138 13.14 32.82 -4.56
N GLY A 139 13.69 32.51 -3.40
CA GLY A 139 14.08 33.49 -2.38
C GLY A 139 12.94 34.02 -1.49
N ARG A 140 11.67 33.74 -1.82
CA ARG A 140 10.51 34.14 -1.02
C ARG A 140 10.18 33.11 0.03
N GLY A 141 9.85 33.54 1.25
CA GLY A 141 9.37 32.67 2.32
C GLY A 141 8.04 32.03 1.94
N VAL A 142 7.91 30.74 2.19
CA VAL A 142 6.71 29.95 1.90
C VAL A 142 6.41 29.03 3.08
N ALA A 143 5.14 28.91 3.45
CA ALA A 143 4.63 27.84 4.31
C ALA A 143 3.88 26.82 3.45
N PHE A 144 4.08 25.53 3.72
CA PHE A 144 3.36 24.46 3.04
C PHE A 144 2.22 24.00 3.94
N ALA A 145 0.99 24.24 3.49
CA ALA A 145 -0.24 23.81 4.15
C ALA A 145 -0.86 22.62 3.41
N ARG A 146 -1.42 21.67 4.14
CA ARG A 146 -2.07 20.50 3.57
C ARG A 146 -3.57 20.65 3.68
N ASP A 147 -4.25 20.65 2.53
CA ASP A 147 -5.71 20.62 2.44
C ASP A 147 -6.18 19.20 2.12
N ARG A 148 -7.17 18.73 2.86
CA ARG A 148 -7.84 17.46 2.62
C ARG A 148 -9.32 17.73 2.40
N SER A 149 -9.86 17.19 1.33
CA SER A 149 -11.25 17.44 0.91
C SER A 149 -12.30 17.00 1.92
N THR A 150 -11.93 16.11 2.84
CA THR A 150 -12.84 15.60 3.88
C THR A 150 -12.85 16.42 5.18
N TYR A 151 -12.02 17.46 5.30
CA TYR A 151 -11.99 18.27 6.53
C TYR A 151 -13.39 18.77 6.93
N PHE A 152 -13.83 18.41 8.15
CA PHE A 152 -15.12 18.70 8.76
C PHE A 152 -16.33 18.01 8.10
N HIS A 153 -16.09 17.08 7.15
CA HIS A 153 -17.11 16.34 6.42
C HIS A 153 -16.94 14.82 6.55
N GLU A 154 -16.07 14.37 7.45
CA GLU A 154 -15.78 12.95 7.64
C GLU A 154 -17.04 12.18 8.07
N VAL A 155 -17.81 12.75 8.98
CA VAL A 155 -19.04 12.13 9.54
C VAL A 155 -20.13 11.90 8.48
N ASP A 156 -20.11 12.66 7.38
CA ASP A 156 -21.10 12.48 6.30
C ASP A 156 -21.04 11.07 5.68
N SER A 157 -19.87 10.40 5.79
CA SER A 157 -19.68 9.02 5.32
C SER A 157 -20.55 7.98 6.03
N VAL A 158 -21.08 8.29 7.19
CA VAL A 158 -21.93 7.38 7.99
C VAL A 158 -23.17 6.89 7.22
N VAL A 159 -23.70 7.70 6.31
CA VAL A 159 -24.82 7.33 5.45
C VAL A 159 -24.48 6.12 4.58
N GLY A 160 -23.30 6.14 3.94
CA GLY A 160 -22.86 5.03 3.09
C GLY A 160 -22.56 3.76 3.88
N PHE A 161 -21.93 3.88 5.04
CA PHE A 161 -21.68 2.74 5.93
C PHE A 161 -22.99 2.11 6.41
N GLY A 162 -23.97 2.91 6.87
CA GLY A 162 -25.26 2.38 7.30
C GLY A 162 -26.00 1.64 6.18
N GLN A 163 -25.88 2.11 4.94
CA GLN A 163 -26.51 1.47 3.79
C GLN A 163 -25.91 0.10 3.44
N PHE A 164 -24.68 -0.20 3.84
CA PHE A 164 -24.12 -1.55 3.69
C PHE A 164 -24.79 -2.55 4.64
N ASP A 165 -25.18 -2.11 5.82
CA ASP A 165 -25.76 -2.96 6.87
C ASP A 165 -27.26 -3.14 6.71
N GLU A 166 -27.88 -2.42 5.75
CA GLU A 166 -29.31 -2.41 5.51
C GLU A 166 -29.71 -3.37 4.38
N PRO A 167 -30.23 -4.58 4.69
CA PRO A 167 -30.60 -5.57 3.68
C PRO A 167 -31.68 -5.07 2.71
N GLY A 168 -32.55 -4.20 3.17
CA GLY A 168 -33.59 -3.58 2.34
C GLY A 168 -33.04 -2.61 1.30
N PHE A 169 -31.87 -2.01 1.57
CA PHE A 169 -31.19 -1.10 0.65
C PHE A 169 -30.22 -1.85 -0.28
N LEU A 170 -29.34 -2.70 0.24
CA LEU A 170 -28.26 -3.32 -0.52
C LEU A 170 -28.75 -4.55 -1.30
N THR A 171 -29.56 -4.29 -2.31
CA THR A 171 -30.24 -5.33 -3.09
C THR A 171 -29.45 -5.81 -4.32
N ASP A 172 -28.51 -5.03 -4.82
CA ASP A 172 -27.70 -5.34 -6.00
C ASP A 172 -26.43 -4.48 -6.12
N ALA A 173 -25.63 -4.73 -7.15
CA ALA A 173 -24.39 -4.00 -7.42
C ALA A 173 -24.59 -2.49 -7.67
N ASN A 174 -25.76 -2.03 -8.12
CA ASN A 174 -26.03 -0.59 -8.31
C ASN A 174 -26.32 0.09 -6.98
N GLN A 175 -27.07 -0.57 -6.09
CA GLN A 175 -27.29 -0.07 -4.73
C GLN A 175 -25.98 -0.05 -3.94
N PHE A 176 -25.12 -1.06 -4.13
CA PHE A 176 -23.75 -1.01 -3.58
C PHE A 176 -22.99 0.24 -4.05
N LYS A 177 -22.95 0.53 -5.35
CA LYS A 177 -22.31 1.74 -5.86
C LYS A 177 -22.94 3.02 -5.32
N LYS A 178 -24.25 3.03 -5.10
CA LYS A 178 -24.94 4.15 -4.50
C LYS A 178 -24.52 4.37 -3.04
N ALA A 179 -24.41 3.32 -2.23
CA ALA A 179 -23.87 3.40 -0.88
C ALA A 179 -22.44 3.97 -0.88
N VAL A 180 -21.55 3.42 -1.75
CA VAL A 180 -20.18 3.92 -1.92
C VAL A 180 -20.11 5.40 -2.28
N SER A 181 -21.09 5.90 -3.06
CA SER A 181 -21.13 7.32 -3.47
C SER A 181 -21.38 8.30 -2.31
N HIS A 182 -21.85 7.83 -1.17
CA HIS A 182 -22.05 8.63 0.03
C HIS A 182 -20.84 8.63 0.98
N ILE A 183 -19.77 7.90 0.63
CA ILE A 183 -18.57 7.79 1.46
C ILE A 183 -17.51 8.78 0.98
N ASN A 184 -17.15 9.75 1.82
CA ASN A 184 -16.15 10.76 1.54
C ASN A 184 -14.70 10.27 1.77
N PHE A 185 -14.51 9.22 2.57
CA PHE A 185 -13.21 8.57 2.76
C PHE A 185 -12.76 7.80 1.52
N LEU A 186 -11.44 7.68 1.38
CA LEU A 186 -10.80 7.00 0.25
C LEU A 186 -10.66 5.50 0.48
N PHE A 187 -11.54 4.72 -0.15
CA PHE A 187 -11.44 3.26 -0.11
C PHE A 187 -11.69 2.64 -1.48
N ASN A 188 -11.00 1.54 -1.73
CA ASN A 188 -11.32 0.58 -2.78
C ASN A 188 -12.37 -0.40 -2.25
N TRP A 189 -13.63 -0.20 -2.57
CA TRP A 189 -14.72 -1.05 -2.13
C TRP A 189 -14.94 -2.23 -3.05
N SER A 190 -15.20 -3.38 -2.48
CA SER A 190 -15.57 -4.61 -3.18
C SER A 190 -16.90 -5.16 -2.68
N TYR A 191 -17.64 -5.79 -3.57
CA TYR A 191 -18.97 -6.36 -3.32
C TYR A 191 -19.12 -7.69 -4.03
N VAL A 192 -19.84 -8.60 -3.40
CA VAL A 192 -20.23 -9.88 -3.99
C VAL A 192 -21.62 -10.29 -3.51
N ASP A 193 -22.42 -10.81 -4.43
CA ASP A 193 -23.66 -11.54 -4.15
C ASP A 193 -23.68 -12.87 -4.92
N SER A 194 -24.85 -13.53 -5.05
CA SER A 194 -24.95 -14.81 -5.76
C SER A 194 -24.76 -14.72 -7.28
N GLU A 195 -24.81 -13.52 -7.87
CA GLU A 195 -24.79 -13.29 -9.32
C GLU A 195 -23.65 -12.37 -9.73
N HIS A 196 -23.32 -11.36 -8.91
CA HIS A 196 -22.47 -10.24 -9.27
C HIS A 196 -21.26 -10.09 -8.39
N ILE A 197 -20.17 -9.55 -8.98
CA ILE A 197 -19.06 -8.91 -8.29
C ILE A 197 -19.00 -7.46 -8.71
N ALA A 198 -18.69 -6.56 -7.76
CA ALA A 198 -18.54 -5.15 -8.10
C ALA A 198 -17.35 -4.51 -7.37
N TYR A 199 -16.87 -3.43 -7.98
CA TYR A 199 -15.85 -2.54 -7.45
C TYR A 199 -16.29 -1.09 -7.61
N ALA A 200 -16.03 -0.27 -6.61
CA ALA A 200 -16.15 1.18 -6.70
C ALA A 200 -15.14 1.89 -5.79
N LEU A 201 -14.60 3.00 -6.27
CA LEU A 201 -13.74 3.90 -5.51
C LEU A 201 -14.59 4.97 -4.84
N SER A 202 -14.56 5.06 -3.50
CA SER A 202 -15.15 6.19 -2.77
C SER A 202 -14.19 7.37 -2.64
N GLY A 203 -14.68 8.49 -2.16
CA GLY A 203 -13.90 9.66 -1.80
C GLY A 203 -14.39 10.95 -2.41
N ALA A 204 -14.22 12.06 -1.69
CA ALA A 204 -14.48 13.41 -2.17
C ALA A 204 -13.26 13.93 -2.97
N MET A 205 -13.23 13.71 -4.28
CA MET A 205 -12.13 14.12 -5.17
C MET A 205 -12.31 15.57 -5.62
N PRO A 206 -11.45 16.53 -5.21
CA PRO A 206 -11.65 17.93 -5.56
C PRO A 206 -11.38 18.20 -7.06
N GLN A 207 -12.18 19.05 -7.65
CA GLN A 207 -11.91 19.58 -8.99
C GLN A 207 -10.88 20.70 -8.90
N ARG A 208 -9.68 20.47 -9.42
CA ARG A 208 -8.57 21.41 -9.38
C ARG A 208 -8.69 22.52 -10.42
N ALA A 209 -8.08 23.66 -10.13
CA ALA A 209 -7.98 24.75 -11.08
C ALA A 209 -7.14 24.35 -12.30
N ARG A 210 -7.47 24.95 -13.46
CA ARG A 210 -6.70 24.71 -14.69
C ARG A 210 -5.24 25.16 -14.52
N GLY A 211 -4.31 24.33 -14.96
CA GLY A 211 -2.87 24.62 -14.94
C GLY A 211 -2.17 24.17 -13.65
N THR A 212 -2.87 23.55 -12.70
CA THR A 212 -2.26 22.85 -11.59
C THR A 212 -1.94 21.40 -11.96
N SER A 213 -0.97 20.82 -11.27
CA SER A 213 -0.68 19.38 -11.32
C SER A 213 -1.04 18.74 -9.98
N PRO A 214 -1.72 17.61 -9.98
CA PRO A 214 -2.04 16.89 -8.73
C PRO A 214 -0.81 16.34 -8.02
N ASP A 215 0.36 16.30 -8.67
CA ASP A 215 1.59 15.74 -8.10
C ASP A 215 2.54 16.79 -7.51
N PHE A 216 2.15 18.08 -7.51
CA PHE A 216 3.02 19.20 -7.08
C PHE A 216 2.27 20.22 -6.24
N PRO A 217 2.98 20.90 -5.28
CA PRO A 217 2.37 21.95 -4.49
C PRO A 217 1.73 23.05 -5.33
N ILE A 218 0.53 23.45 -4.94
CA ILE A 218 -0.30 24.48 -5.58
C ILE A 218 0.01 25.84 -4.94
N LEU A 219 0.11 26.91 -5.73
CA LEU A 219 0.30 28.25 -5.20
C LEU A 219 -0.93 28.70 -4.39
N GLY A 220 -0.76 28.94 -3.07
CA GLY A 220 -1.83 29.18 -2.10
C GLY A 220 -2.37 30.62 -2.03
N THR A 221 -2.23 31.42 -3.12
CA THR A 221 -2.68 32.81 -3.15
C THR A 221 -4.17 33.00 -3.48
N GLY A 222 -4.92 31.93 -3.64
CA GLY A 222 -6.36 31.93 -3.97
C GLY A 222 -6.66 31.85 -5.46
N GLN A 223 -5.66 32.01 -6.32
CA GLN A 223 -5.82 31.93 -7.79
C GLN A 223 -6.04 30.51 -8.26
N TYR A 224 -5.45 29.54 -7.56
CA TYR A 224 -5.45 28.11 -7.92
C TYR A 224 -6.15 27.26 -6.88
N ASP A 225 -7.06 27.86 -6.09
CA ASP A 225 -7.95 27.12 -5.20
C ASP A 225 -8.70 26.03 -5.98
N TRP A 226 -9.13 24.99 -5.30
CA TRP A 226 -10.10 24.06 -5.88
C TRP A 226 -11.32 24.80 -6.40
N LYS A 227 -11.94 24.32 -7.45
CA LYS A 227 -13.15 24.94 -7.98
C LYS A 227 -14.22 25.01 -6.91
N GLY A 228 -14.86 26.18 -6.80
CA GLY A 228 -15.90 26.39 -5.80
C GLY A 228 -15.41 26.41 -4.34
N PHE A 229 -14.10 26.47 -4.09
CA PHE A 229 -13.56 26.43 -2.73
C PHE A 229 -14.04 27.57 -1.86
N THR A 230 -14.68 27.22 -0.76
CA THR A 230 -15.21 28.12 0.27
C THR A 230 -14.49 27.90 1.59
N PRO A 231 -13.57 28.81 2.00
CA PRO A 231 -12.74 28.63 3.19
C PRO A 231 -13.52 28.43 4.49
N SER A 232 -14.67 29.09 4.65
CA SER A 232 -15.48 29.04 5.89
C SER A 232 -16.16 27.70 6.11
N THR A 233 -16.54 27.00 5.03
CA THR A 233 -17.19 25.70 5.09
C THR A 233 -16.27 24.56 4.67
N ARG A 234 -15.10 24.89 4.11
CA ARG A 234 -14.14 23.94 3.52
C ARG A 234 -14.76 23.02 2.48
N THR A 235 -15.75 23.51 1.77
CA THR A 235 -16.40 22.82 0.66
C THR A 235 -15.77 23.23 -0.68
N ALA A 236 -15.86 22.37 -1.67
CA ALA A 236 -15.41 22.60 -3.03
C ALA A 236 -16.33 21.86 -4.01
N GLU A 237 -16.12 22.04 -5.30
CA GLU A 237 -16.69 21.17 -6.32
C GLU A 237 -15.91 19.86 -6.39
N TYR A 238 -16.62 18.73 -6.34
CA TYR A 238 -16.01 17.41 -6.40
C TYR A 238 -16.28 16.74 -7.75
N LEU A 239 -15.38 15.82 -8.10
CA LEU A 239 -15.56 14.97 -9.28
C LEU A 239 -16.83 14.11 -9.10
N PRO A 240 -17.76 14.11 -10.07
CA PRO A 240 -18.95 13.28 -9.99
C PRO A 240 -18.59 11.79 -9.80
N PHE A 241 -19.31 11.08 -8.93
CA PHE A 241 -19.05 9.67 -8.63
C PHE A 241 -19.03 8.78 -9.88
N SER A 242 -19.82 9.11 -10.91
CA SER A 242 -19.81 8.40 -12.20
C SER A 242 -18.47 8.44 -12.94
N LYS A 243 -17.55 9.34 -12.53
CA LYS A 243 -16.19 9.45 -13.06
C LYS A 243 -15.15 8.70 -12.22
N HIS A 244 -15.54 8.21 -11.05
CA HIS A 244 -14.65 7.39 -10.23
C HIS A 244 -14.44 6.02 -10.88
N PRO A 245 -13.26 5.41 -10.73
CA PRO A 245 -13.03 4.03 -11.13
C PRO A 245 -14.06 3.09 -10.49
N GLN A 246 -14.75 2.32 -11.33
CA GLN A 246 -15.76 1.37 -10.91
C GLN A 246 -15.94 0.27 -11.96
N ALA A 247 -16.37 -0.91 -11.55
CA ALA A 247 -16.61 -2.05 -12.44
C ALA A 247 -17.69 -2.97 -11.87
N VAL A 248 -18.44 -3.62 -12.77
CA VAL A 248 -19.40 -4.69 -12.44
C VAL A 248 -19.11 -5.86 -13.39
N ASP A 249 -19.04 -7.07 -12.84
CA ASP A 249 -18.86 -8.36 -13.53
C ASP A 249 -17.70 -8.47 -14.53
N PRO A 250 -16.51 -7.88 -14.28
CA PRO A 250 -15.36 -8.31 -15.04
C PRO A 250 -15.02 -9.78 -14.72
N ALA A 251 -14.12 -10.38 -15.48
CA ALA A 251 -13.71 -11.76 -15.21
C ALA A 251 -13.23 -11.98 -13.76
N TYR A 252 -12.50 -11.01 -13.26
CA TYR A 252 -12.04 -10.95 -11.87
C TYR A 252 -11.72 -9.51 -11.45
N LEU A 253 -11.66 -9.28 -10.15
CA LEU A 253 -11.22 -8.05 -9.51
C LEU A 253 -10.13 -8.39 -8.50
N VAL A 254 -9.10 -7.55 -8.41
CA VAL A 254 -8.01 -7.67 -7.44
C VAL A 254 -7.61 -6.28 -6.97
N SER A 255 -7.46 -6.10 -5.66
CA SER A 255 -6.83 -4.92 -5.10
C SER A 255 -5.84 -5.30 -4.00
N TRP A 256 -4.65 -4.76 -4.13
CA TRP A 256 -3.65 -4.72 -3.07
C TRP A 256 -3.08 -3.31 -2.97
N ASN A 257 -3.98 -2.33 -2.81
CA ASN A 257 -3.73 -0.88 -2.77
C ASN A 257 -3.12 -0.30 -4.05
N ASN A 258 -3.23 -1.01 -5.17
CA ASN A 258 -2.68 -0.58 -6.46
C ASN A 258 -3.49 0.57 -7.06
N LYS A 259 -2.86 1.32 -7.97
CA LYS A 259 -3.48 2.36 -8.77
C LYS A 259 -4.75 1.84 -9.47
N GLN A 260 -5.85 2.56 -9.32
CA GLN A 260 -7.18 2.11 -9.73
C GLN A 260 -7.44 2.26 -11.22
N ALA A 261 -6.87 3.30 -11.84
CA ALA A 261 -7.03 3.57 -13.28
C ALA A 261 -5.79 4.27 -13.84
N PRO A 262 -5.54 4.21 -15.16
CA PRO A 262 -4.53 5.05 -15.79
C PRO A 262 -4.76 6.53 -15.46
N GLU A 263 -3.67 7.28 -15.27
CA GLU A 263 -3.70 8.74 -14.99
C GLU A 263 -4.38 9.14 -13.68
N TRP A 264 -4.75 8.17 -12.82
CA TRP A 264 -5.32 8.44 -11.50
C TRP A 264 -4.20 8.79 -10.51
N ALA A 265 -4.15 10.03 -10.02
CA ALA A 265 -3.09 10.51 -9.13
C ALA A 265 -3.21 9.95 -7.70
N ALA A 266 -2.09 9.91 -6.99
CA ALA A 266 -2.04 9.64 -5.55
C ALA A 266 -2.10 10.94 -4.76
N ALA A 267 -2.59 10.90 -3.51
CA ALA A 267 -2.63 12.05 -2.63
C ALA A 267 -1.23 12.59 -2.31
N ASP A 268 -1.11 13.90 -2.11
CA ASP A 268 0.16 14.61 -1.83
C ASP A 268 0.89 14.14 -0.56
N ASP A 269 0.21 13.47 0.36
CA ASP A 269 0.81 12.83 1.52
C ASP A 269 1.31 11.39 1.24
N LYS A 270 1.10 10.93 -0.01
CA LYS A 270 1.59 9.66 -0.55
C LYS A 270 2.33 9.96 -1.86
N TYR A 271 3.54 9.51 -1.99
CA TYR A 271 4.35 9.80 -3.18
C TYR A 271 3.90 9.03 -4.42
N ASP A 272 3.32 7.86 -4.23
CA ASP A 272 2.79 7.01 -5.29
C ASP A 272 1.85 5.92 -4.72
N TYR A 273 1.46 4.99 -5.61
CA TYR A 273 0.67 3.80 -5.24
C TYR A 273 1.54 2.59 -4.85
N GLY A 274 2.83 2.77 -4.66
CA GLY A 274 3.76 1.66 -4.52
C GLY A 274 3.95 0.85 -5.82
N PRO A 275 4.83 -0.15 -5.82
CA PRO A 275 5.12 -0.93 -7.00
C PRO A 275 3.95 -1.82 -7.42
N VAL A 276 3.65 -1.82 -8.71
CA VAL A 276 2.60 -2.67 -9.32
C VAL A 276 2.81 -4.17 -9.09
N PHE A 277 4.01 -4.58 -8.71
CA PHE A 277 4.35 -5.98 -8.50
C PHE A 277 3.59 -6.61 -7.34
N ARG A 278 3.25 -5.86 -6.30
CA ARG A 278 2.48 -6.35 -5.17
C ARG A 278 1.14 -6.92 -5.63
N SER A 279 0.32 -6.13 -6.30
CA SER A 279 -0.98 -6.58 -6.82
C SER A 279 -0.84 -7.61 -7.94
N GLN A 280 0.22 -7.56 -8.74
CA GLN A 280 0.47 -8.54 -9.80
C GLN A 280 0.71 -9.94 -9.25
N MET A 281 1.20 -10.12 -8.03
CA MET A 281 1.40 -11.44 -7.45
C MET A 281 0.08 -12.21 -7.31
N ILE A 282 -0.98 -11.53 -6.89
CA ILE A 282 -2.34 -12.08 -6.87
C ILE A 282 -2.91 -12.14 -8.29
N SER A 283 -2.86 -11.02 -9.02
CA SER A 283 -3.47 -10.91 -10.36
C SER A 283 -2.96 -11.96 -11.35
N ASP A 284 -1.66 -12.26 -11.33
CA ASP A 284 -1.08 -13.28 -12.23
C ASP A 284 -1.68 -14.66 -11.97
N LYS A 285 -1.92 -15.01 -10.70
CA LYS A 285 -2.50 -16.31 -10.30
C LYS A 285 -3.98 -16.39 -10.69
N VAL A 286 -4.77 -15.36 -10.34
CA VAL A 286 -6.19 -15.30 -10.69
C VAL A 286 -6.37 -15.30 -12.21
N LYS A 287 -5.60 -14.50 -12.94
CA LYS A 287 -5.60 -14.45 -14.40
C LYS A 287 -5.27 -15.82 -15.03
N ALA A 288 -4.26 -16.51 -14.50
CA ALA A 288 -3.88 -17.83 -15.01
C ALA A 288 -4.98 -18.89 -14.79
N ALA A 289 -5.69 -18.81 -13.64
CA ALA A 289 -6.76 -19.72 -13.27
C ALA A 289 -8.11 -19.43 -13.97
N THR A 290 -8.31 -18.18 -14.46
CA THR A 290 -9.54 -17.74 -15.13
C THR A 290 -9.38 -17.57 -16.64
N SER A 291 -8.19 -17.87 -17.21
CA SER A 291 -7.91 -17.64 -18.63
C SER A 291 -8.57 -18.69 -19.54
N GLY A 292 -9.08 -18.24 -20.69
CA GLY A 292 -9.72 -19.11 -21.68
C GLY A 292 -11.01 -19.74 -21.15
N LYS A 293 -11.09 -21.07 -21.17
CA LYS A 293 -12.23 -21.84 -20.65
C LYS A 293 -12.04 -22.30 -19.20
N LYS A 294 -10.94 -21.93 -18.56
CA LYS A 294 -10.66 -22.32 -17.17
C LYS A 294 -11.64 -21.64 -16.22
N LYS A 295 -11.98 -22.37 -15.17
CA LYS A 295 -12.81 -21.89 -14.07
C LYS A 295 -12.05 -22.08 -12.75
N MET A 296 -11.97 -21.04 -11.95
CA MET A 296 -11.24 -21.02 -10.68
C MET A 296 -12.10 -21.58 -9.56
N SER A 297 -11.56 -22.51 -8.78
CA SER A 297 -12.21 -22.98 -7.56
C SER A 297 -11.95 -22.03 -6.38
N ILE A 298 -12.78 -22.11 -5.34
CA ILE A 298 -12.59 -21.33 -4.12
C ILE A 298 -11.26 -21.66 -3.44
N VAL A 299 -10.82 -22.92 -3.49
CA VAL A 299 -9.52 -23.34 -2.94
C VAL A 299 -8.37 -22.67 -3.70
N GLN A 300 -8.45 -22.62 -5.04
CA GLN A 300 -7.45 -21.91 -5.83
C GLN A 300 -7.43 -20.40 -5.56
N LEU A 301 -8.60 -19.80 -5.28
CA LEU A 301 -8.70 -18.39 -4.91
C LEU A 301 -8.02 -18.14 -3.56
N ILE A 302 -8.31 -18.96 -2.54
CA ILE A 302 -7.62 -18.89 -1.24
C ILE A 302 -6.11 -19.04 -1.42
N GLN A 303 -5.66 -20.00 -2.22
CA GLN A 303 -4.24 -20.19 -2.52
C GLN A 303 -3.62 -18.97 -3.21
N ALA A 304 -4.35 -18.29 -4.11
CA ALA A 304 -3.88 -17.09 -4.79
C ALA A 304 -3.67 -15.93 -3.81
N MET A 305 -4.43 -15.86 -2.72
CA MET A 305 -4.22 -14.92 -1.61
C MET A 305 -3.06 -15.34 -0.69
N GLU A 306 -2.96 -16.62 -0.33
CA GLU A 306 -2.04 -17.10 0.69
C GLU A 306 -0.59 -17.26 0.18
N GLU A 307 -0.39 -17.71 -1.06
CA GLU A 307 0.97 -17.91 -1.59
C GLU A 307 1.80 -16.61 -1.65
N PRO A 308 1.27 -15.46 -2.15
CA PRO A 308 2.01 -14.21 -2.14
C PRO A 308 2.40 -13.73 -0.75
N ALA A 309 1.69 -14.17 0.28
CA ALA A 309 1.91 -13.69 1.65
C ALA A 309 3.34 -13.90 2.17
N SER A 310 4.03 -14.93 1.69
CA SER A 310 5.41 -15.24 2.08
C SER A 310 6.41 -15.16 0.92
N GLN A 311 5.99 -14.76 -0.28
CA GLN A 311 6.88 -14.64 -1.45
C GLN A 311 7.72 -13.36 -1.39
N ASP A 312 8.99 -13.47 -1.76
CA ASP A 312 9.87 -12.32 -1.98
C ASP A 312 9.68 -11.78 -3.40
N LEU A 313 9.27 -10.51 -3.53
CA LEU A 313 9.05 -9.86 -4.82
C LEU A 313 10.31 -9.86 -5.69
N ARG A 314 11.48 -9.68 -5.09
CA ARG A 314 12.76 -9.69 -5.80
C ARG A 314 13.00 -11.06 -6.44
N GLY A 315 12.72 -12.12 -5.67
CA GLY A 315 12.82 -13.51 -6.14
C GLY A 315 11.77 -13.86 -7.19
N TYR A 316 10.52 -13.50 -6.93
CA TYR A 316 9.41 -13.86 -7.81
C TYR A 316 9.36 -13.04 -9.12
N LYS A 317 9.51 -11.72 -9.06
CA LYS A 317 9.33 -10.81 -10.20
C LYS A 317 10.62 -10.36 -10.86
N LEU A 318 11.69 -10.11 -10.11
CA LEU A 318 12.91 -9.51 -10.67
C LEU A 318 13.95 -10.55 -11.09
N LEU A 319 14.14 -11.64 -10.33
CA LEU A 319 15.13 -12.66 -10.70
C LEU A 319 14.96 -13.20 -12.13
N PRO A 320 13.73 -13.44 -12.65
CA PRO A 320 13.57 -13.85 -14.05
C PRO A 320 14.16 -12.87 -15.07
N LEU A 321 14.08 -11.56 -14.80
CA LEU A 321 14.67 -10.51 -15.64
C LEU A 321 16.19 -10.44 -15.43
N ILE A 322 16.63 -10.50 -14.18
CA ILE A 322 18.04 -10.50 -13.81
C ILE A 322 18.77 -11.68 -14.48
N PHE A 323 18.20 -12.88 -14.48
CA PHE A 323 18.80 -14.05 -15.12
C PHE A 323 18.98 -13.90 -16.63
N LYS A 324 18.09 -13.14 -17.30
CA LYS A 324 18.25 -12.82 -18.73
C LYS A 324 19.34 -11.76 -18.96
N ALA A 325 19.50 -10.83 -18.02
CA ALA A 325 20.44 -9.72 -18.13
C ALA A 325 21.87 -10.09 -17.73
N ILE A 326 22.05 -10.87 -16.65
CA ILE A 326 23.35 -11.18 -16.05
C ILE A 326 24.24 -12.08 -16.95
N GLY A 327 23.60 -12.82 -17.87
CA GLY A 327 24.31 -13.73 -18.78
C GLY A 327 24.94 -14.94 -18.06
N LYS A 328 25.98 -15.53 -18.68
CA LYS A 328 26.70 -16.69 -18.13
C LYS A 328 28.03 -16.26 -17.56
N PRO A 329 28.21 -16.19 -16.22
CA PRO A 329 29.51 -15.80 -15.63
C PRO A 329 30.61 -16.84 -15.90
N LYS A 330 31.85 -16.35 -16.05
CA LYS A 330 33.01 -17.23 -16.15
C LYS A 330 33.34 -17.91 -14.81
N SER A 331 33.14 -17.22 -13.70
CA SER A 331 33.39 -17.74 -12.34
C SER A 331 32.48 -18.90 -11.98
N ALA A 332 33.04 -20.01 -11.53
CA ALA A 332 32.30 -21.16 -11.03
C ALA A 332 31.46 -20.79 -9.79
N LYS A 333 32.02 -19.97 -8.88
CA LYS A 333 31.30 -19.48 -7.69
C LYS A 333 30.05 -18.68 -8.04
N LEU A 334 30.14 -17.76 -9.03
CA LEU A 334 28.96 -16.99 -9.48
C LEU A 334 27.92 -17.89 -10.16
N ARG A 335 28.34 -18.91 -10.90
CA ARG A 335 27.40 -19.89 -11.49
C ARG A 335 26.67 -20.67 -10.41
N GLN A 336 27.34 -21.07 -9.33
CA GLN A 336 26.74 -21.75 -8.20
C GLN A 336 25.73 -20.83 -7.48
N ALA A 337 26.11 -19.59 -7.21
CA ALA A 337 25.21 -18.58 -6.61
C ALA A 337 23.93 -18.38 -7.43
N LEU A 338 24.08 -18.27 -8.75
CA LEU A 338 22.92 -18.17 -9.64
C LEU A 338 22.09 -19.46 -9.69
N ALA A 339 22.69 -20.64 -9.49
CA ALA A 339 21.95 -21.90 -9.41
C ALA A 339 21.08 -21.95 -8.14
N THR A 340 21.62 -21.52 -7.00
CA THR A 340 20.89 -21.38 -5.73
C THR A 340 19.71 -20.43 -5.87
N LEU A 341 19.94 -19.21 -6.41
CA LEU A 341 18.86 -18.24 -6.65
C LEU A 341 17.81 -18.76 -7.65
N ARG A 342 18.20 -19.53 -8.68
CA ARG A 342 17.26 -20.14 -9.62
C ARG A 342 16.44 -21.24 -8.98
N SER A 343 17.00 -22.01 -8.07
CA SER A 343 16.27 -23.03 -7.31
C SER A 343 15.17 -22.36 -6.49
N TRP A 344 15.52 -21.37 -5.69
CA TRP A 344 14.60 -20.61 -4.89
C TRP A 344 13.48 -19.98 -5.72
N GLN A 345 13.83 -19.32 -6.82
CA GLN A 345 12.84 -18.70 -7.73
C GLN A 345 11.86 -19.73 -8.30
N ARG A 346 12.31 -20.94 -8.65
CA ARG A 346 11.43 -22.01 -9.17
C ARG A 346 10.50 -22.58 -8.09
N HIS A 347 10.90 -22.55 -6.82
CA HIS A 347 10.08 -22.93 -5.68
C HIS A 347 9.19 -21.78 -5.17
N GLY A 348 9.01 -20.71 -5.98
CA GLY A 348 8.12 -19.60 -5.67
C GLY A 348 8.77 -18.45 -4.92
N ALA A 349 10.07 -18.53 -4.64
CA ALA A 349 10.81 -17.49 -3.90
C ALA A 349 10.20 -17.16 -2.51
N HIS A 350 9.80 -18.19 -1.80
CA HIS A 350 9.24 -18.03 -0.45
C HIS A 350 10.29 -17.75 0.61
N ARG A 351 9.89 -17.00 1.64
CA ARG A 351 10.59 -16.77 2.90
C ARG A 351 9.72 -17.38 3.99
N ARG A 352 9.95 -18.62 4.31
CA ARG A 352 9.14 -19.36 5.29
C ARG A 352 9.84 -20.58 5.85
N ASP A 353 9.56 -20.86 7.10
CA ASP A 353 9.94 -22.06 7.85
C ASP A 353 8.73 -23.00 7.90
N LEU A 354 8.70 -24.02 7.04
CA LEU A 354 7.58 -24.96 6.93
C LEU A 354 7.63 -26.06 8.01
N ASN A 355 8.83 -26.49 8.38
CA ASN A 355 9.04 -27.57 9.34
C ASN A 355 9.09 -27.05 10.78
N ARG A 356 9.08 -25.71 10.98
CA ARG A 356 9.09 -25.00 12.27
C ARG A 356 10.34 -25.29 13.12
N ASP A 357 11.48 -25.46 12.46
CA ASP A 357 12.77 -25.61 13.15
C ASP A 357 13.45 -24.27 13.46
N GLY A 358 12.88 -23.18 12.99
CA GLY A 358 13.38 -21.82 13.15
C GLY A 358 14.30 -21.37 12.01
N VAL A 359 14.38 -22.14 10.92
CA VAL A 359 15.20 -21.85 9.75
C VAL A 359 14.34 -21.88 8.49
N ASP A 360 14.42 -20.84 7.65
CA ASP A 360 13.75 -20.87 6.34
C ASP A 360 14.38 -21.94 5.44
N GLU A 361 13.54 -22.71 4.69
CA GLU A 361 14.01 -23.81 3.84
C GLU A 361 15.03 -23.36 2.78
N GLU A 362 14.92 -22.12 2.31
CA GLU A 362 15.78 -21.57 1.24
C GLU A 362 16.74 -20.50 1.78
N THR A 363 17.13 -20.57 3.06
CA THR A 363 18.00 -19.61 3.76
C THR A 363 19.22 -19.16 2.92
N PRO A 364 20.00 -20.04 2.25
CA PRO A 364 21.16 -19.58 1.47
C PRO A 364 20.81 -18.66 0.30
N ALA A 365 19.64 -18.82 -0.31
CA ALA A 365 19.17 -17.98 -1.41
C ALA A 365 18.65 -16.63 -0.89
N ILE A 366 17.93 -16.66 0.24
CA ILE A 366 17.40 -15.48 0.91
C ILE A 366 18.54 -14.58 1.37
N GLU A 367 19.52 -15.10 2.09
CA GLU A 367 20.73 -14.40 2.54
C GLU A 367 21.46 -13.75 1.36
N MET A 368 21.62 -14.50 0.28
CA MET A 368 22.28 -14.00 -0.94
C MET A 368 21.50 -12.85 -1.57
N MET A 369 20.17 -12.92 -1.62
CA MET A 369 19.34 -11.87 -2.17
C MET A 369 19.34 -10.63 -1.27
N ASP A 370 19.25 -10.80 0.03
CA ASP A 370 19.30 -9.73 1.02
C ASP A 370 20.65 -8.98 0.99
N ALA A 371 21.76 -9.72 0.83
CA ALA A 371 23.08 -9.13 0.65
C ALA A 371 23.24 -8.43 -0.71
N TRP A 372 22.58 -8.96 -1.75
CA TRP A 372 22.77 -8.46 -3.11
C TRP A 372 21.95 -7.22 -3.41
N TRP A 373 20.72 -7.13 -2.91
CA TRP A 373 19.78 -6.08 -3.25
C TRP A 373 20.36 -4.66 -3.08
N PRO A 374 20.86 -4.24 -1.90
CA PRO A 374 21.43 -2.89 -1.74
C PRO A 374 22.65 -2.64 -2.62
N LYS A 375 23.48 -3.65 -2.84
CA LYS A 375 24.68 -3.54 -3.71
C LYS A 375 24.29 -3.40 -5.18
N LEU A 376 23.20 -4.07 -5.59
CA LEU A 376 22.64 -3.96 -6.94
C LEU A 376 22.14 -2.55 -7.18
N LEU A 377 21.32 -2.00 -6.26
CA LEU A 377 20.79 -0.64 -6.35
C LEU A 377 21.93 0.40 -6.43
N GLU A 378 22.89 0.32 -5.53
CA GLU A 378 24.06 1.19 -5.56
C GLU A 378 24.83 1.08 -6.89
N GLY A 379 25.08 -0.14 -7.37
CA GLY A 379 25.81 -0.38 -8.61
C GLY A 379 25.08 0.05 -9.87
N GLU A 380 23.77 0.06 -9.86
CA GLU A 380 22.91 0.45 -10.97
C GLU A 380 22.70 1.96 -11.04
N PHE A 381 22.32 2.59 -9.92
CA PHE A 381 21.81 3.98 -9.90
C PHE A 381 22.87 5.00 -9.51
N LYS A 382 23.72 4.73 -8.50
CA LYS A 382 24.69 5.69 -7.96
C LYS A 382 25.70 6.23 -8.99
N PRO A 383 26.21 5.44 -9.96
CA PRO A 383 27.14 5.95 -10.98
C PRO A 383 26.57 7.09 -11.83
N THR A 384 25.25 7.13 -12.02
CA THR A 384 24.57 8.16 -12.81
C THR A 384 24.01 9.29 -11.95
N LEU A 385 23.44 8.98 -10.79
CA LEU A 385 22.82 9.96 -9.89
C LEU A 385 23.86 10.72 -9.05
N GLY A 386 25.03 10.13 -8.81
CA GLY A 386 25.99 10.61 -7.83
C GLY A 386 25.58 10.27 -6.39
N ALA A 387 26.52 10.34 -5.46
CA ALA A 387 26.30 9.90 -4.08
C ALA A 387 25.20 10.71 -3.36
N LYS A 388 25.16 12.04 -3.59
CA LYS A 388 24.20 12.92 -2.92
C LYS A 388 22.75 12.64 -3.32
N ALA A 389 22.46 12.54 -4.62
CA ALA A 389 21.10 12.30 -5.10
C ALA A 389 20.67 10.86 -4.79
N PHE A 390 21.58 9.87 -4.94
CA PHE A 390 21.30 8.49 -4.58
C PHE A 390 20.97 8.36 -3.09
N GLY A 391 21.78 8.95 -2.19
CA GLY A 391 21.50 8.92 -0.74
C GLY A 391 20.16 9.58 -0.37
N LYS A 392 19.78 10.68 -1.05
CA LYS A 392 18.46 11.29 -0.82
C LYS A 392 17.30 10.40 -1.28
N LEU A 393 17.48 9.66 -2.37
CA LEU A 393 16.47 8.69 -2.80
C LEU A 393 16.38 7.49 -1.85
N GLU A 394 17.50 7.03 -1.28
CA GLU A 394 17.47 5.97 -0.25
C GLU A 394 16.73 6.40 1.02
N GLU A 395 16.76 7.70 1.38
CA GLU A 395 15.98 8.25 2.49
C GLU A 395 14.47 8.31 2.18
N MET A 396 14.08 8.45 0.91
CA MET A 396 12.70 8.64 0.48
C MET A 396 12.03 7.36 0.01
N VAL A 397 12.80 6.44 -0.58
CA VAL A 397 12.31 5.20 -1.17
C VAL A 397 12.84 4.03 -0.34
N GLU A 398 11.94 3.42 0.41
CA GLU A 398 12.28 2.32 1.29
C GLU A 398 12.81 1.11 0.52
N THR A 399 13.84 0.47 1.07
CA THR A 399 14.47 -0.73 0.51
C THR A 399 14.27 -1.97 1.37
N GLY A 400 13.79 -1.80 2.61
CA GLY A 400 13.57 -2.85 3.58
C GLY A 400 12.09 -3.02 3.96
N ASN A 401 11.77 -4.09 4.64
CA ASN A 401 10.43 -4.33 5.15
C ASN A 401 10.22 -3.63 6.50
N VAL A 402 9.41 -2.57 6.51
CA VAL A 402 9.11 -1.80 7.71
C VAL A 402 8.02 -2.46 8.55
N VAL A 403 7.12 -3.22 7.92
CA VAL A 403 5.92 -3.76 8.57
C VAL A 403 6.19 -5.07 9.33
N GLY A 404 7.21 -5.81 8.95
CA GLY A 404 7.47 -7.15 9.50
C GLY A 404 8.63 -7.23 10.49
N GLY A 405 9.34 -6.15 10.74
CA GLY A 405 10.46 -6.14 11.69
C GLY A 405 11.81 -6.64 11.13
N SER A 406 11.89 -7.13 9.89
CA SER A 406 13.17 -7.38 9.24
C SER A 406 13.58 -6.20 8.36
N PRO A 407 14.68 -5.51 8.66
CA PRO A 407 15.20 -4.45 7.81
C PRO A 407 15.76 -4.97 6.47
N LYS A 408 15.81 -6.27 6.29
CA LYS A 408 16.36 -6.96 5.11
C LYS A 408 15.29 -7.67 4.27
N ALA A 409 14.15 -8.01 4.86
CA ALA A 409 13.05 -8.63 4.13
C ALA A 409 12.48 -7.69 3.06
N PRO A 410 11.87 -8.21 2.00
CA PRO A 410 11.34 -7.38 0.94
C PRO A 410 10.23 -6.48 1.47
N ASN A 411 10.36 -5.19 1.24
CA ASN A 411 9.26 -4.27 1.41
C ASN A 411 8.36 -4.37 0.18
N TYR A 412 7.08 -4.66 0.36
CA TYR A 412 6.12 -4.71 -0.74
C TYR A 412 5.82 -3.33 -1.34
N ASP A 413 6.18 -2.28 -0.63
CA ASP A 413 6.06 -0.88 -1.07
C ASP A 413 7.40 -0.30 -1.56
N ASP A 414 8.44 -1.13 -1.70
CA ASP A 414 9.75 -0.72 -2.23
C ASP A 414 9.63 -0.20 -3.68
N GLY A 415 9.78 1.08 -3.86
CA GLY A 415 9.72 1.74 -5.17
C GLY A 415 10.86 1.35 -6.12
N TRP A 416 11.99 0.85 -5.61
CA TRP A 416 13.14 0.44 -6.40
C TRP A 416 12.84 -0.74 -7.35
N TYR A 417 11.88 -1.60 -7.01
CA TYR A 417 11.47 -2.72 -7.88
C TYR A 417 11.08 -2.26 -9.26
N SER A 418 10.29 -1.19 -9.34
CA SER A 418 9.81 -0.64 -10.60
C SER A 418 10.95 -0.08 -11.45
N TYR A 419 11.92 0.59 -10.84
CA TYR A 419 13.06 1.16 -11.55
C TYR A 419 13.99 0.08 -12.09
N VAL A 420 14.36 -0.91 -11.26
CA VAL A 420 15.18 -2.05 -11.69
C VAL A 420 14.48 -2.85 -12.79
N ALA A 421 13.19 -3.13 -12.61
CA ALA A 421 12.41 -3.85 -13.63
C ALA A 421 12.33 -3.09 -14.95
N LYS A 422 12.14 -1.77 -14.90
CA LYS A 422 12.10 -0.91 -16.10
C LYS A 422 13.42 -1.03 -16.87
N ASP A 423 14.56 -0.87 -16.19
CA ASP A 423 15.86 -0.93 -16.81
C ASP A 423 16.17 -2.30 -17.43
N LEU A 424 15.93 -3.36 -16.68
CA LEU A 424 16.15 -4.72 -17.16
C LEU A 424 15.20 -5.07 -18.33
N ARG A 425 13.93 -4.66 -18.27
CA ARG A 425 12.98 -4.87 -19.36
C ARG A 425 13.38 -4.12 -20.63
N ASP A 426 13.91 -2.91 -20.51
CA ASP A 426 14.43 -2.18 -21.67
C ASP A 426 15.58 -2.92 -22.35
N LEU A 427 16.49 -3.51 -21.56
CA LEU A 427 17.68 -4.19 -22.03
C LEU A 427 17.43 -5.62 -22.58
N VAL A 428 16.47 -6.36 -21.98
CA VAL A 428 16.27 -7.80 -22.30
C VAL A 428 14.80 -8.16 -22.60
N GLY A 429 13.88 -7.16 -22.63
CA GLY A 429 12.46 -7.26 -22.98
C GLY A 429 11.60 -8.03 -22.02
N PRO A 430 10.26 -7.86 -22.10
CA PRO A 430 9.51 -6.96 -22.98
C PRO A 430 9.66 -5.50 -22.53
N LYS A 431 9.86 -4.60 -23.49
CA LYS A 431 10.08 -3.17 -23.18
C LYS A 431 8.88 -2.56 -22.44
N PRO A 432 9.10 -1.70 -21.43
CA PRO A 432 8.04 -0.94 -20.81
C PRO A 432 7.36 -0.01 -21.83
N ARG A 433 6.09 0.30 -21.58
CA ARG A 433 5.37 1.34 -22.34
C ARG A 433 5.54 2.70 -21.67
N GLY A 434 5.44 3.77 -22.44
CA GLY A 434 5.57 5.13 -21.95
C GLY A 434 6.96 5.71 -22.14
N ALA A 435 7.12 7.00 -21.80
CA ALA A 435 8.38 7.71 -21.86
C ALA A 435 9.12 7.61 -20.52
N TRP A 436 10.41 7.39 -20.56
CA TRP A 436 11.32 7.45 -19.42
C TRP A 436 12.62 8.12 -19.81
N SER A 437 13.27 8.78 -18.86
CA SER A 437 14.43 9.62 -19.14
C SER A 437 15.66 8.82 -19.57
N ARG A 438 15.91 7.67 -18.95
CA ARG A 438 17.10 6.85 -19.20
C ARG A 438 17.00 5.45 -18.64
N VAL A 439 17.95 4.60 -19.05
CA VAL A 439 18.25 3.29 -18.46
C VAL A 439 19.52 3.45 -17.63
N TYR A 440 19.45 3.19 -16.34
CA TYR A 440 20.59 3.35 -15.42
C TYR A 440 21.54 2.17 -15.48
N CYS A 441 21.02 0.94 -15.52
CA CYS A 441 21.85 -0.25 -15.52
C CYS A 441 22.86 -0.23 -16.68
N GLY A 442 24.14 -0.06 -16.35
CA GLY A 442 25.22 0.03 -17.32
C GLY A 442 25.08 1.19 -18.33
N GLY A 443 24.31 2.24 -17.98
CA GLY A 443 24.04 3.38 -18.87
C GLY A 443 23.34 2.96 -20.17
N GLY A 444 22.42 1.99 -20.12
CA GLY A 444 21.69 1.45 -21.26
C GLY A 444 22.45 0.42 -22.11
N SER A 445 23.68 0.09 -21.73
CA SER A 445 24.46 -0.96 -22.40
C SER A 445 24.25 -2.32 -21.72
N ARG A 446 23.68 -3.29 -22.44
CA ARG A 446 23.49 -4.66 -21.94
C ARG A 446 24.79 -5.28 -21.41
N LYS A 447 25.92 -5.12 -22.12
CA LYS A 447 27.23 -5.65 -21.70
C LYS A 447 27.71 -5.00 -20.41
N LYS A 448 27.54 -3.67 -20.25
CA LYS A 448 27.92 -2.97 -19.02
C LYS A 448 26.99 -3.33 -17.88
N CYS A 449 25.68 -3.44 -18.10
CA CYS A 449 24.70 -3.91 -17.11
C CYS A 449 25.04 -5.32 -16.62
N GLN A 450 25.35 -6.25 -17.53
CA GLN A 450 25.83 -7.58 -17.19
C GLN A 450 27.05 -7.54 -16.25
N ALA A 451 28.02 -6.67 -16.51
CA ALA A 451 29.17 -6.51 -15.64
C ALA A 451 28.80 -5.95 -14.26
N VAL A 452 27.85 -4.99 -14.19
CA VAL A 452 27.31 -4.47 -12.91
C VAL A 452 26.69 -5.61 -12.11
N LEU A 453 25.77 -6.37 -12.70
CA LEU A 453 25.08 -7.48 -12.03
C LEU A 453 26.04 -8.54 -11.50
N GLN A 454 27.03 -8.94 -12.31
CA GLN A 454 28.03 -9.94 -11.90
C GLN A 454 28.95 -9.42 -10.79
N ARG A 455 29.39 -8.15 -10.86
CA ARG A 455 30.26 -7.53 -9.86
C ARG A 455 29.52 -7.38 -8.52
N THR A 456 28.29 -6.91 -8.53
CA THR A 456 27.50 -6.69 -7.32
C THR A 456 27.11 -8.01 -6.65
N LEU A 457 26.79 -9.05 -7.42
CA LEU A 457 26.57 -10.40 -6.89
C LEU A 457 27.88 -10.96 -6.26
N ALA A 458 29.03 -10.80 -6.93
CA ALA A 458 30.32 -11.23 -6.37
C ALA A 458 30.67 -10.50 -5.05
N ALA A 459 30.25 -9.24 -4.91
CA ALA A 459 30.42 -8.49 -3.67
C ALA A 459 29.43 -8.97 -2.57
N ALA A 460 28.21 -9.32 -2.95
CA ALA A 460 27.19 -9.86 -2.04
C ALA A 460 27.62 -11.19 -1.41
N MET A 461 28.24 -12.07 -2.20
CA MET A 461 28.74 -13.38 -1.72
C MET A 461 29.83 -13.31 -0.64
N LYS A 462 30.35 -12.12 -0.34
CA LYS A 462 31.33 -11.91 0.73
C LYS A 462 30.69 -11.45 2.04
N VAL A 463 29.43 -11.09 2.01
CA VAL A 463 28.68 -10.65 3.19
C VAL A 463 28.31 -11.86 4.01
N THR A 464 28.54 -11.79 5.30
CA THR A 464 28.25 -12.90 6.23
C THR A 464 26.85 -12.76 6.83
N PRO A 465 26.22 -13.86 7.29
CA PRO A 465 24.97 -13.77 8.05
C PRO A 465 25.06 -12.85 9.26
N GLN A 466 26.22 -12.79 9.92
CA GLN A 466 26.45 -11.89 11.05
C GLN A 466 26.37 -10.41 10.64
N GLU A 467 26.89 -10.05 9.47
CA GLU A 467 26.79 -8.68 8.94
C GLU A 467 25.37 -8.33 8.50
N LEU A 468 24.58 -9.32 8.03
CA LEU A 468 23.20 -9.11 7.61
C LEU A 468 22.22 -9.06 8.77
N TYR A 469 22.31 -10.01 9.69
CA TYR A 469 21.31 -10.31 10.70
C TYR A 469 21.86 -10.24 12.14
N GLY A 470 23.07 -9.76 12.33
CA GLY A 470 23.64 -9.57 13.66
C GLY A 470 22.82 -8.59 14.50
N GLY A 471 22.76 -8.82 15.81
CA GLY A 471 22.01 -7.99 16.76
C GLY A 471 20.68 -8.59 17.21
N GLY A 472 20.34 -9.81 16.76
CA GLY A 472 19.22 -10.58 17.32
C GLY A 472 19.47 -11.04 18.76
N ASN A 473 18.39 -11.44 19.45
CA ASN A 473 18.44 -11.97 20.83
C ASN A 473 18.32 -13.50 20.84
N GLY A 474 18.72 -14.14 21.93
CA GLY A 474 18.58 -15.59 22.13
C GLY A 474 19.31 -16.42 21.07
N LYS A 475 18.64 -17.38 20.44
CA LYS A 475 19.20 -18.22 19.37
C LYS A 475 19.70 -17.40 18.20
N CYS A 476 19.07 -16.28 17.91
CA CYS A 476 19.44 -15.40 16.80
C CYS A 476 20.73 -14.60 17.05
N ALA A 477 21.17 -14.46 18.30
CA ALA A 477 22.46 -13.87 18.62
C ALA A 477 23.64 -14.80 18.23
N SER A 478 23.45 -16.12 18.40
CA SER A 478 24.47 -17.14 18.09
C SER A 478 24.37 -17.69 16.67
N ASN A 479 23.18 -17.67 16.07
CA ASN A 479 22.91 -18.14 14.70
C ASN A 479 22.01 -17.15 13.96
N PRO A 480 22.57 -15.99 13.54
CA PRO A 480 21.80 -14.97 12.84
C PRO A 480 21.41 -15.45 11.44
N GLN A 481 20.13 -15.35 11.13
CA GLN A 481 19.53 -15.83 9.88
C GLN A 481 18.21 -15.11 9.54
N PRO A 482 17.68 -15.25 8.33
CA PRO A 482 16.48 -14.52 7.89
C PRO A 482 15.27 -14.70 8.80
N SER A 483 14.96 -15.94 9.22
CA SER A 483 13.80 -16.25 10.07
C SER A 483 13.80 -15.55 11.43
N CYS A 484 14.94 -15.08 11.91
CA CYS A 484 15.05 -14.26 13.11
C CYS A 484 14.40 -12.88 12.96
N PHE A 485 14.26 -12.41 11.73
CA PHE A 485 13.75 -11.10 11.37
C PHE A 485 12.48 -11.16 10.54
N ASP A 486 12.24 -12.25 9.81
CA ASP A 486 11.03 -12.46 9.03
C ASP A 486 9.85 -12.83 9.94
N GLN A 487 9.47 -11.87 10.77
CA GLN A 487 8.45 -12.02 11.81
C GLN A 487 7.53 -10.80 11.81
N ASN A 488 6.24 -11.06 12.03
CA ASN A 488 5.29 -10.05 12.45
C ASN A 488 5.32 -9.96 13.98
N ARG A 489 5.50 -8.76 14.51
CA ARG A 489 5.46 -8.49 15.96
C ARG A 489 4.27 -7.61 16.26
N PRO A 490 3.25 -8.10 16.98
CA PRO A 490 2.13 -7.27 17.38
C PRO A 490 2.60 -6.08 18.21
N GLN A 491 2.12 -4.91 17.89
CA GLN A 491 2.36 -3.70 18.67
C GLN A 491 1.41 -3.70 19.86
N VAL A 492 1.95 -3.90 21.05
CA VAL A 492 1.17 -3.88 22.29
C VAL A 492 0.87 -2.43 22.66
N THR A 493 -0.41 -2.09 22.76
CA THR A 493 -0.90 -0.78 23.21
C THR A 493 -1.61 -0.89 24.56
N SER A 494 -2.15 -2.08 24.86
CA SER A 494 -2.82 -2.40 26.13
C SER A 494 -3.06 -3.92 26.24
N GLY A 495 -3.16 -4.46 27.46
CA GLY A 495 -3.56 -5.85 27.70
C GLY A 495 -2.40 -6.84 27.73
N VAL A 496 -2.53 -7.95 27.03
CA VAL A 496 -1.59 -9.08 27.07
C VAL A 496 -0.56 -8.94 25.95
N GLU A 497 0.70 -9.17 26.25
CA GLU A 497 1.76 -9.29 25.26
C GLU A 497 1.58 -10.57 24.44
N LEU A 498 1.58 -10.44 23.11
CA LEU A 498 1.60 -11.57 22.19
C LEU A 498 3.00 -11.73 21.58
N GLY A 499 3.46 -12.97 21.49
CA GLY A 499 4.72 -13.31 20.85
C GLY A 499 4.72 -12.98 19.34
N ALA A 500 5.93 -12.86 18.77
CA ALA A 500 6.10 -12.76 17.34
C ALA A 500 5.66 -14.06 16.64
N PHE A 501 5.18 -13.93 15.41
CA PHE A 501 4.84 -15.07 14.55
C PHE A 501 5.47 -14.89 13.14
N PRO A 502 5.61 -15.97 12.35
CA PRO A 502 6.24 -15.88 11.03
C PRO A 502 5.63 -14.81 10.15
N PHE A 503 6.48 -14.09 9.41
CA PHE A 503 6.06 -13.01 8.53
C PHE A 503 5.08 -13.50 7.48
N GLN A 504 4.03 -12.72 7.31
CA GLN A 504 3.05 -12.90 6.24
C GLN A 504 2.46 -11.53 5.84
N ASN A 505 2.31 -11.34 4.55
CA ASN A 505 1.72 -10.14 3.97
C ASN A 505 0.36 -10.50 3.32
N ARG A 506 -0.68 -10.55 4.12
CA ARG A 506 -2.05 -10.90 3.73
C ARG A 506 -3.08 -10.14 4.57
N PRO A 507 -4.37 -10.19 4.23
CA PRO A 507 -5.42 -9.55 5.04
C PRO A 507 -5.34 -9.94 6.52
N THR A 508 -5.44 -8.95 7.41
CA THR A 508 -5.50 -9.16 8.87
C THR A 508 -6.90 -9.62 9.28
N PHE A 509 -7.94 -9.00 8.68
CA PHE A 509 -9.31 -9.52 8.65
C PHE A 509 -9.53 -10.17 7.29
N GLN A 510 -10.08 -11.37 7.26
CA GLN A 510 -10.31 -12.12 6.03
C GLN A 510 -11.62 -12.87 6.08
N GLN A 511 -12.45 -12.66 5.07
CA GLN A 511 -13.63 -13.48 4.82
C GLN A 511 -13.53 -14.16 3.46
N VAL A 512 -13.94 -15.44 3.41
CA VAL A 512 -14.05 -16.23 2.19
C VAL A 512 -15.52 -16.45 1.89
N VAL A 513 -15.99 -15.97 0.74
CA VAL A 513 -17.40 -15.87 0.46
C VAL A 513 -17.77 -16.54 -0.86
N THR A 514 -18.82 -17.33 -0.83
CA THR A 514 -19.62 -17.71 -2.00
C THR A 514 -21.08 -17.76 -1.59
N LEU A 515 -21.94 -17.12 -2.36
CA LEU A 515 -23.37 -17.01 -2.13
C LEU A 515 -24.09 -17.69 -3.30
N THR A 516 -25.05 -18.56 -3.00
CA THR A 516 -25.68 -19.41 -4.03
C THR A 516 -27.07 -18.93 -4.43
N GLN A 517 -27.63 -18.02 -3.67
CA GLN A 517 -28.96 -17.44 -3.93
C GLN A 517 -29.13 -16.07 -3.28
N ARG A 518 -30.03 -15.28 -3.82
CA ARG A 518 -30.59 -14.11 -3.12
C ARG A 518 -31.74 -14.59 -2.25
N LEU A 519 -31.82 -14.03 -1.04
CA LEU A 519 -32.93 -14.33 -0.14
C LEU A 519 -34.13 -13.42 -0.44
N PRO A 520 -35.36 -13.93 -0.26
CA PRO A 520 -36.55 -13.07 -0.35
C PRO A 520 -36.46 -11.89 0.64
N ARG A 521 -36.90 -10.74 0.17
CA ARG A 521 -36.86 -9.47 0.92
C ARG A 521 -38.24 -9.17 1.51
#